data_a82d375b2044e1c4f01bf03ba6d4561b
#
_entry.id   a82d375b2044e1c4f01bf03ba6d4561b
#
_cell.length_a   1.000
_cell.length_b   1.000
_cell.length_c   1.000
_cell.angle_alpha   90.00
_cell.angle_beta   90.00
_cell.angle_gamma   90.00
#
_symmetry.space_group_name_H-M   'P 1'
#
loop_
_entity.id
_entity.type
_entity.pdbx_description
1 polymer ?
#
loop_
_entity_poly.entity_id
_entity_poly.type
_entity_poly.pdbx_seq_one_letter_code
_entity_poly.pdbx_strand_id
1 'polypeptide(L)'
;MSENKKNSQEMRLKIKKYLELDNVTVLAGAGTSFHLGAPIIREVPEGLKPKCKDSITEYFGDGANPSYEDLFNCLQADKFLKEKKGESIDDINSVMVEMQKWLFKNCDTQKTSIHSLYNDDSQLSNNRYHYHEVFIKKLLQRPNNLKRANLFTTNYDMAFDYALDKLGVHYINGFMGIHNRCFRPEVYDYDIYYPGQSVSGKVHRAEKVLRYYKMHGSLSWVATESSPSNVYGIQEKTMDGSFEPQIDKQIMIYPCVSKKTFTLDLPYSELFRQFAQAITQPQSVLFCIGYSFFDEHINDIIYQALSIPSFTLVIANFKINEEIQKLKDLNDPRIIVLDPDDSEQSTFVGFVKNVMPDLYEENEQLIVSETMNKLYPTRQPVEDDKKDIIQDVNNKENESE
;
A
#
# COMPACT_ATOMS: atom_id res chain seq x y z
N MET A 1 22.00 18.94 -15.56
CA MET A 1 20.85 18.16 -15.11
C MET A 1 19.87 19.12 -14.47
N SER A 2 18.55 19.07 -14.78
CA SER A 2 17.58 19.94 -14.15
C SER A 2 17.52 19.65 -12.64
N GLU A 3 17.27 20.67 -11.84
CA GLU A 3 17.22 20.59 -10.37
C GLU A 3 16.27 19.47 -9.89
N ASN A 4 15.15 19.27 -10.58
CA ASN A 4 14.21 18.17 -10.33
C ASN A 4 14.81 16.75 -10.49
N LYS A 5 15.70 16.54 -11.48
CA LYS A 5 16.38 15.24 -11.64
C LYS A 5 17.36 14.96 -10.49
N LYS A 6 18.02 16.00 -9.98
CA LYS A 6 18.95 15.86 -8.86
C LYS A 6 18.19 15.50 -7.58
N ASN A 7 17.08 16.19 -7.30
CA ASN A 7 16.24 15.90 -6.14
C ASN A 7 15.64 14.49 -6.18
N SER A 8 15.20 14.03 -7.36
CA SER A 8 14.68 12.67 -7.53
C SER A 8 15.76 11.62 -7.27
N GLN A 9 17.01 11.84 -7.72
CA GLN A 9 18.11 10.90 -7.50
C GLN A 9 18.53 10.84 -6.03
N GLU A 10 18.57 11.98 -5.33
CA GLU A 10 18.82 12.01 -3.88
C GLU A 10 17.75 11.27 -3.09
N MET A 11 16.49 11.42 -3.49
CA MET A 11 15.36 10.72 -2.86
C MET A 11 15.48 9.20 -3.08
N ARG A 12 15.79 8.74 -4.30
CA ARG A 12 16.02 7.30 -4.58
C ARG A 12 17.11 6.72 -3.69
N LEU A 13 18.23 7.44 -3.49
CA LEU A 13 19.31 6.99 -2.61
C LEU A 13 18.88 6.92 -1.15
N LYS A 14 18.05 7.84 -0.66
CA LYS A 14 17.46 7.75 0.68
C LYS A 14 16.55 6.53 0.82
N ILE A 15 15.63 6.33 -0.14
CA ILE A 15 14.72 5.19 -0.13
C ILE A 15 15.50 3.86 -0.18
N LYS A 16 16.58 3.79 -0.97
CA LYS A 16 17.47 2.62 -0.99
C LYS A 16 17.97 2.28 0.40
N LYS A 17 18.55 3.25 1.12
CA LYS A 17 19.04 3.05 2.49
C LYS A 17 17.96 2.57 3.44
N TYR A 18 16.72 3.09 3.29
CA TYR A 18 15.59 2.65 4.12
C TYR A 18 15.12 1.24 3.78
N LEU A 19 15.18 0.82 2.52
CA LEU A 19 14.85 -0.55 2.13
C LEU A 19 15.90 -1.57 2.63
N GLU A 20 17.10 -1.13 2.96
CA GLU A 20 18.18 -1.94 3.55
C GLU A 20 18.10 -2.04 5.10
N LEU A 21 17.14 -1.36 5.76
CA LEU A 21 16.89 -1.52 7.19
C LEU A 21 16.30 -2.89 7.52
N ASP A 22 16.49 -3.36 8.74
CA ASP A 22 15.95 -4.65 9.20
C ASP A 22 14.42 -4.68 9.15
N ASN A 23 13.77 -3.64 9.66
CA ASN A 23 12.33 -3.59 9.81
C ASN A 23 11.70 -2.66 8.77
N VAL A 24 11.34 -3.22 7.62
CA VAL A 24 10.65 -2.51 6.54
C VAL A 24 9.17 -2.89 6.52
N THR A 25 8.33 -1.89 6.68
CA THR A 25 6.88 -2.01 6.63
C THR A 25 6.33 -1.04 5.60
N VAL A 26 5.38 -1.53 4.79
CA VAL A 26 4.61 -0.73 3.83
C VAL A 26 3.16 -0.72 4.30
N LEU A 27 2.53 0.46 4.29
CA LEU A 27 1.09 0.65 4.42
C LEU A 27 0.55 1.20 3.11
N ALA A 28 -0.16 0.34 2.37
CA ALA A 28 -0.77 0.67 1.10
C ALA A 28 -2.25 1.06 1.31
N GLY A 29 -2.62 2.26 0.94
CA GLY A 29 -4.01 2.74 0.98
C GLY A 29 -4.68 2.75 -0.40
N ALA A 30 -5.89 3.31 -0.48
CA ALA A 30 -6.74 3.35 -1.69
C ALA A 30 -6.03 3.96 -2.91
N GLY A 31 -5.10 4.88 -2.70
CA GLY A 31 -4.29 5.48 -3.77
C GLY A 31 -3.46 4.47 -4.57
N THR A 32 -3.11 3.31 -3.99
CA THR A 32 -2.36 2.27 -4.71
C THR A 32 -3.20 1.56 -5.78
N SER A 33 -4.52 1.56 -5.65
CA SER A 33 -5.45 0.94 -6.62
C SER A 33 -6.19 1.96 -7.50
N PHE A 34 -5.93 3.27 -7.31
CA PHE A 34 -6.59 4.33 -8.07
C PHE A 34 -6.42 4.18 -9.60
N HIS A 35 -5.21 3.87 -10.06
CA HIS A 35 -4.92 3.66 -11.49
C HIS A 35 -5.62 2.43 -12.10
N LEU A 36 -6.15 1.53 -11.26
CA LEU A 36 -6.98 0.39 -11.65
C LEU A 36 -8.46 0.77 -11.80
N GLY A 37 -8.83 2.00 -11.42
CA GLY A 37 -10.20 2.49 -11.39
C GLY A 37 -10.95 2.12 -10.11
N ALA A 38 -10.24 1.75 -9.03
CA ALA A 38 -10.85 1.61 -7.72
C ALA A 38 -11.33 2.98 -7.21
N PRO A 39 -12.51 3.08 -6.59
CA PRO A 39 -13.08 4.34 -6.15
C PRO A 39 -12.31 4.90 -4.95
N ILE A 40 -12.15 6.21 -4.92
CA ILE A 40 -11.85 6.95 -3.69
C ILE A 40 -13.21 7.33 -3.08
N ILE A 41 -13.58 6.65 -2.01
CA ILE A 41 -14.91 6.81 -1.41
C ILE A 41 -14.88 8.02 -0.47
N ARG A 42 -15.47 9.13 -0.91
CA ARG A 42 -15.67 10.33 -0.08
C ARG A 42 -17.16 10.62 0.08
N GLU A 43 -17.85 10.89 -1.00
CA GLU A 43 -19.28 11.20 -1.04
C GLU A 43 -20.08 9.96 -1.44
N VAL A 44 -21.39 9.99 -1.17
CA VAL A 44 -22.29 8.96 -1.69
C VAL A 44 -22.24 9.00 -3.22
N PRO A 45 -21.83 7.92 -3.88
CA PRO A 45 -21.67 7.89 -5.33
C PRO A 45 -22.99 8.13 -6.07
N GLU A 46 -22.94 8.80 -7.22
CA GLU A 46 -24.11 9.14 -8.04
C GLU A 46 -25.01 7.93 -8.34
N GLY A 47 -24.43 6.76 -8.59
CA GLY A 47 -25.18 5.53 -8.83
C GLY A 47 -25.94 4.99 -7.61
N LEU A 48 -25.58 5.43 -6.39
CA LEU A 48 -26.27 5.07 -5.14
C LEU A 48 -27.26 6.13 -4.69
N LYS A 49 -27.08 7.40 -5.05
CA LYS A 49 -27.95 8.50 -4.60
C LYS A 49 -29.44 8.23 -4.74
N PRO A 50 -29.95 7.69 -5.89
CA PRO A 50 -31.38 7.39 -6.01
C PRO A 50 -31.90 6.38 -4.99
N LYS A 51 -31.06 5.40 -4.59
CA LYS A 51 -31.42 4.35 -3.63
C LYS A 51 -31.30 4.80 -2.18
N CYS A 52 -30.47 5.82 -1.92
CA CYS A 52 -30.23 6.38 -0.60
C CYS A 52 -30.98 7.70 -0.37
N LYS A 53 -31.77 8.18 -1.33
CA LYS A 53 -32.39 9.51 -1.33
C LYS A 53 -33.20 9.79 -0.07
N ASP A 54 -34.07 8.87 0.31
CA ASP A 54 -34.98 9.05 1.45
C ASP A 54 -34.15 9.11 2.75
N SER A 55 -33.17 8.24 2.93
CA SER A 55 -32.26 8.26 4.08
C SER A 55 -31.37 9.51 4.11
N ILE A 56 -30.90 9.99 2.95
CA ILE A 56 -30.12 11.25 2.87
C ILE A 56 -31.00 12.41 3.32
N THR A 57 -32.24 12.48 2.81
CA THR A 57 -33.17 13.56 3.19
C THR A 57 -33.53 13.50 4.67
N GLU A 58 -33.77 12.29 5.20
CA GLU A 58 -34.11 12.08 6.61
C GLU A 58 -32.99 12.50 7.57
N TYR A 59 -31.74 12.11 7.30
CA TYR A 59 -30.64 12.34 8.25
C TYR A 59 -29.90 13.65 8.02
N PHE A 60 -29.85 14.17 6.79
CA PHE A 60 -29.01 15.32 6.43
C PHE A 60 -29.81 16.49 5.82
N GLY A 61 -31.10 16.30 5.49
CA GLY A 61 -31.93 17.29 4.85
C GLY A 61 -31.96 17.18 3.32
N ASP A 62 -32.92 17.87 2.72
CA ASP A 62 -33.12 17.82 1.27
C ASP A 62 -31.96 18.52 0.53
N GLY A 63 -31.46 17.86 -0.52
CA GLY A 63 -30.32 18.36 -1.31
C GLY A 63 -28.94 18.21 -0.67
N ALA A 64 -28.84 17.57 0.51
CA ALA A 64 -27.56 17.29 1.15
C ALA A 64 -26.73 16.26 0.34
N ASN A 65 -25.40 16.39 0.45
CA ASN A 65 -24.46 15.46 -0.18
C ASN A 65 -23.49 14.91 0.87
N PRO A 66 -23.95 13.99 1.75
CA PRO A 66 -23.11 13.43 2.80
C PRO A 66 -22.00 12.56 2.26
N SER A 67 -21.00 12.30 3.10
CA SER A 67 -20.03 11.24 2.80
C SER A 67 -20.71 9.87 2.84
N TYR A 68 -20.14 8.90 2.11
CA TYR A 68 -20.60 7.50 2.20
C TYR A 68 -20.51 6.98 3.64
N GLU A 69 -19.45 7.36 4.33
CA GLU A 69 -19.18 6.97 5.72
C GLU A 69 -20.24 7.54 6.68
N ASP A 70 -20.55 8.84 6.57
CA ASP A 70 -21.54 9.48 7.43
C ASP A 70 -22.93 8.88 7.24
N LEU A 71 -23.34 8.64 5.99
CA LEU A 71 -24.62 8.00 5.72
C LEU A 71 -24.68 6.58 6.30
N PHE A 72 -23.62 5.79 6.09
CA PHE A 72 -23.59 4.42 6.60
C PHE A 72 -23.63 4.38 8.14
N ASN A 73 -22.97 5.35 8.80
CA ASN A 73 -23.04 5.51 10.26
C ASN A 73 -24.43 5.84 10.78
N CYS A 74 -25.13 6.78 10.11
CA CYS A 74 -26.49 7.14 10.49
C CYS A 74 -27.40 5.92 10.36
N LEU A 75 -27.30 5.16 9.27
CA LEU A 75 -28.06 3.93 9.06
C LEU A 75 -27.77 2.87 10.13
N GLN A 76 -26.52 2.68 10.52
CA GLN A 76 -26.16 1.74 11.60
C GLN A 76 -26.72 2.17 12.96
N ALA A 77 -26.62 3.46 13.27
CA ALA A 77 -27.14 3.99 14.54
C ALA A 77 -28.65 3.86 14.61
N ASP A 78 -29.36 4.20 13.54
CA ASP A 78 -30.83 4.08 13.45
C ASP A 78 -31.28 2.61 13.51
N LYS A 79 -30.59 1.72 12.78
CA LYS A 79 -30.82 0.28 12.87
C LYS A 79 -30.74 -0.20 14.32
N PHE A 80 -29.67 0.16 15.03
CA PHE A 80 -29.49 -0.23 16.43
C PHE A 80 -30.63 0.29 17.32
N LEU A 81 -31.03 1.55 17.15
CA LEU A 81 -32.13 2.15 17.94
C LEU A 81 -33.47 1.48 17.65
N LYS A 82 -33.80 1.21 16.39
CA LYS A 82 -35.06 0.54 15.99
C LYS A 82 -35.10 -0.90 16.49
N GLU A 83 -34.00 -1.64 16.39
CA GLU A 83 -33.91 -3.00 16.98
C GLU A 83 -34.19 -3.00 18.47
N LYS A 84 -33.66 -2.02 19.24
CA LYS A 84 -33.92 -1.91 20.69
C LYS A 84 -35.37 -1.56 21.01
N LYS A 85 -36.05 -0.86 20.10
CA LYS A 85 -37.47 -0.50 20.24
C LYS A 85 -38.41 -1.59 19.71
N GLY A 86 -37.90 -2.61 19.04
CA GLY A 86 -38.71 -3.64 18.37
C GLY A 86 -39.42 -3.13 17.11
N GLU A 87 -38.91 -2.07 16.47
CA GLU A 87 -39.43 -1.50 15.23
C GLU A 87 -38.84 -2.24 14.01
N SER A 88 -39.47 -2.15 12.83
CA SER A 88 -38.94 -2.72 11.58
C SER A 88 -37.66 -2.02 11.15
N ILE A 89 -36.71 -2.82 10.68
CA ILE A 89 -35.41 -2.39 10.16
C ILE A 89 -35.25 -2.75 8.67
N ASP A 90 -36.31 -3.19 8.00
CA ASP A 90 -36.21 -3.75 6.64
C ASP A 90 -35.74 -2.70 5.63
N ASP A 91 -36.26 -1.47 5.70
CA ASP A 91 -35.87 -0.38 4.81
C ASP A 91 -34.39 -0.01 5.00
N ILE A 92 -33.95 0.11 6.26
CA ILE A 92 -32.56 0.42 6.57
C ILE A 92 -31.63 -0.68 6.06
N ASN A 93 -31.95 -1.95 6.31
CA ASN A 93 -31.18 -3.08 5.82
C ASN A 93 -31.11 -3.08 4.29
N SER A 94 -32.20 -2.76 3.61
CA SER A 94 -32.23 -2.68 2.14
C SER A 94 -31.24 -1.64 1.62
N VAL A 95 -31.22 -0.44 2.19
CA VAL A 95 -30.27 0.63 1.81
C VAL A 95 -28.83 0.22 2.12
N MET A 96 -28.58 -0.32 3.31
CA MET A 96 -27.23 -0.78 3.71
C MET A 96 -26.69 -1.86 2.78
N VAL A 97 -27.52 -2.84 2.41
CA VAL A 97 -27.14 -3.92 1.47
C VAL A 97 -26.82 -3.35 0.09
N GLU A 98 -27.58 -2.36 -0.42
CA GLU A 98 -27.26 -1.72 -1.70
C GLU A 98 -25.92 -0.93 -1.64
N MET A 99 -25.65 -0.23 -0.54
CA MET A 99 -24.37 0.43 -0.32
C MET A 99 -23.21 -0.59 -0.30
N GLN A 100 -23.36 -1.69 0.43
CA GLN A 100 -22.38 -2.76 0.51
C GLN A 100 -22.12 -3.45 -0.84
N LYS A 101 -23.19 -3.75 -1.60
CA LYS A 101 -23.08 -4.29 -2.96
C LYS A 101 -22.34 -3.35 -3.89
N TRP A 102 -22.65 -2.06 -3.81
CA TRP A 102 -21.94 -1.05 -4.60
C TRP A 102 -20.46 -1.02 -4.28
N LEU A 103 -20.10 -1.00 -2.99
CA LEU A 103 -18.73 -1.01 -2.52
C LEU A 103 -17.99 -2.25 -3.04
N PHE A 104 -18.57 -3.43 -2.84
CA PHE A 104 -18.00 -4.69 -3.31
C PHE A 104 -17.72 -4.65 -4.82
N LYS A 105 -18.74 -4.31 -5.61
CA LYS A 105 -18.64 -4.27 -7.08
C LYS A 105 -17.58 -3.29 -7.59
N ASN A 106 -17.42 -2.15 -6.93
CA ASN A 106 -16.49 -1.11 -7.39
C ASN A 106 -15.07 -1.28 -6.85
N CYS A 107 -14.90 -1.96 -5.71
CA CYS A 107 -13.59 -2.38 -5.21
C CYS A 107 -13.08 -3.63 -5.94
N ASP A 108 -13.96 -4.42 -6.58
CA ASP A 108 -13.52 -5.51 -7.45
C ASP A 108 -12.89 -4.93 -8.72
N THR A 109 -11.57 -4.83 -8.70
CA THR A 109 -10.78 -4.34 -9.84
C THR A 109 -10.65 -5.38 -10.95
N GLN A 110 -11.11 -6.61 -10.72
CA GLN A 110 -11.10 -7.69 -11.69
C GLN A 110 -12.28 -7.59 -12.65
N LYS A 111 -12.12 -6.86 -13.75
CA LYS A 111 -13.17 -6.74 -14.79
C LYS A 111 -13.15 -7.88 -15.82
N THR A 112 -12.22 -8.80 -15.74
CA THR A 112 -12.03 -9.93 -16.68
C THR A 112 -11.75 -11.21 -15.91
N SER A 113 -11.97 -12.37 -16.53
CA SER A 113 -11.71 -13.66 -15.88
C SER A 113 -10.23 -13.82 -15.50
N ILE A 114 -9.95 -14.56 -14.42
CA ILE A 114 -8.59 -14.87 -13.96
C ILE A 114 -7.72 -15.43 -15.10
N HIS A 115 -8.29 -16.24 -15.99
CA HIS A 115 -7.56 -16.77 -17.14
C HIS A 115 -7.00 -15.70 -18.08
N SER A 116 -7.68 -14.57 -18.25
CA SER A 116 -7.16 -13.48 -19.10
C SER A 116 -6.03 -12.69 -18.43
N LEU A 117 -5.91 -12.74 -17.08
CA LEU A 117 -4.82 -12.11 -16.34
C LEU A 117 -3.48 -12.85 -16.52
N TYR A 118 -3.52 -14.17 -16.76
CA TYR A 118 -2.33 -15.01 -16.85
C TYR A 118 -1.88 -15.27 -18.30
N ASN A 119 -2.73 -15.05 -19.28
CA ASN A 119 -2.47 -15.46 -20.68
C ASN A 119 -1.88 -14.38 -21.58
N ASP A 120 -1.71 -13.14 -21.13
CA ASP A 120 -1.26 -12.05 -22.00
C ASP A 120 0.07 -11.44 -21.54
N ASP A 121 1.14 -12.25 -21.61
CA ASP A 121 2.51 -11.76 -21.37
C ASP A 121 3.10 -10.94 -22.54
N SER A 122 2.40 -10.85 -23.68
CA SER A 122 2.96 -10.30 -24.90
C SER A 122 2.90 -8.78 -25.02
N GLN A 123 2.08 -8.09 -24.20
CA GLN A 123 1.98 -6.63 -24.22
C GLN A 123 1.90 -6.06 -22.80
N LEU A 124 2.96 -5.38 -22.37
CA LEU A 124 3.03 -4.59 -21.13
C LEU A 124 1.84 -3.62 -20.95
N SER A 125 1.22 -3.19 -22.07
CA SER A 125 0.05 -2.31 -22.07
C SER A 125 -1.23 -2.94 -21.53
N ASN A 126 -1.34 -4.28 -21.54
CA ASN A 126 -2.53 -5.00 -21.12
C ASN A 126 -2.42 -5.59 -19.70
N ASN A 127 -1.22 -5.58 -19.11
CA ASN A 127 -1.04 -6.06 -17.73
C ASN A 127 -1.54 -5.03 -16.72
N ARG A 128 -2.78 -5.20 -16.29
CA ARG A 128 -3.47 -4.30 -15.36
C ARG A 128 -2.72 -4.12 -14.04
N TYR A 129 -2.10 -5.17 -13.50
CA TYR A 129 -1.40 -5.16 -12.22
C TYR A 129 0.12 -4.96 -12.32
N HIS A 130 0.60 -4.53 -13.48
CA HIS A 130 2.03 -4.34 -13.75
C HIS A 130 2.77 -3.58 -12.64
N TYR A 131 2.22 -2.47 -12.17
CA TYR A 131 2.89 -1.66 -11.14
C TYR A 131 2.91 -2.33 -9.77
N HIS A 132 1.91 -3.12 -9.44
CA HIS A 132 1.91 -3.96 -8.23
C HIS A 132 2.98 -5.03 -8.32
N GLU A 133 3.12 -5.68 -9.49
CA GLU A 133 4.17 -6.68 -9.73
C GLU A 133 5.58 -6.06 -9.62
N VAL A 134 5.80 -4.90 -10.25
CA VAL A 134 7.09 -4.19 -10.18
C VAL A 134 7.41 -3.78 -8.75
N PHE A 135 6.42 -3.27 -8.02
CA PHE A 135 6.56 -2.92 -6.61
C PHE A 135 7.00 -4.11 -5.76
N ILE A 136 6.31 -5.25 -5.90
CA ILE A 136 6.64 -6.48 -5.17
C ILE A 136 8.03 -6.99 -5.56
N LYS A 137 8.37 -7.01 -6.86
CA LYS A 137 9.71 -7.41 -7.34
C LYS A 137 10.80 -6.59 -6.67
N LYS A 138 10.66 -5.26 -6.65
CA LYS A 138 11.64 -4.36 -6.02
C LYS A 138 11.70 -4.56 -4.50
N LEU A 139 10.58 -4.79 -3.84
CA LEU A 139 10.54 -5.04 -2.39
C LEU A 139 11.24 -6.38 -2.03
N LEU A 140 11.14 -7.39 -2.89
CA LEU A 140 11.77 -8.70 -2.70
C LEU A 140 13.28 -8.72 -3.04
N GLN A 141 13.82 -7.65 -3.62
CA GLN A 141 15.27 -7.51 -3.85
C GLN A 141 16.06 -7.24 -2.56
N ARG A 142 15.37 -7.04 -1.44
CA ARG A 142 16.04 -6.86 -0.15
C ARG A 142 16.91 -8.08 0.21
N PRO A 143 18.09 -7.87 0.79
CA PRO A 143 18.98 -8.97 1.22
C PRO A 143 18.25 -10.02 2.07
N ASN A 144 18.45 -11.29 1.76
CA ASN A 144 17.73 -12.41 2.40
C ASN A 144 18.11 -12.64 3.88
N ASN A 145 19.20 -12.05 4.35
CA ASN A 145 19.60 -12.04 5.76
C ASN A 145 18.80 -11.04 6.62
N LEU A 146 18.13 -10.06 6.01
CA LEU A 146 17.26 -9.12 6.70
C LEU A 146 15.90 -9.76 7.04
N LYS A 147 15.15 -9.13 7.94
CA LYS A 147 13.77 -9.57 8.24
C LYS A 147 12.88 -9.45 7.00
N ARG A 148 11.84 -10.29 6.91
CA ARG A 148 10.85 -10.18 5.84
C ARG A 148 10.21 -8.82 5.87
N ALA A 149 10.01 -8.23 4.69
CA ALA A 149 9.20 -7.03 4.59
C ALA A 149 7.74 -7.35 4.92
N ASN A 150 7.06 -6.38 5.55
CA ASN A 150 5.65 -6.46 5.85
C ASN A 150 4.90 -5.53 4.89
N LEU A 151 3.90 -6.06 4.22
CA LEU A 151 2.97 -5.30 3.38
C LEU A 151 1.60 -5.29 4.03
N PHE A 152 1.23 -4.17 4.62
CA PHE A 152 -0.11 -3.91 5.13
C PHE A 152 -0.91 -3.13 4.10
N THR A 153 -2.19 -3.44 3.97
CA THR A 153 -3.09 -2.65 3.12
C THR A 153 -4.43 -2.43 3.82
N THR A 154 -5.00 -1.24 3.61
CA THR A 154 -6.37 -0.92 3.98
C THR A 154 -7.35 -1.22 2.84
N ASN A 155 -6.86 -1.64 1.66
CA ASN A 155 -7.67 -1.93 0.49
C ASN A 155 -8.35 -3.29 0.62
N TYR A 156 -9.60 -3.35 0.19
CA TYR A 156 -10.36 -4.60 0.10
C TYR A 156 -10.05 -5.39 -1.16
N ASP A 157 -9.59 -4.69 -2.22
CA ASP A 157 -9.34 -5.28 -3.54
C ASP A 157 -8.26 -6.36 -3.52
N MET A 158 -8.15 -7.09 -4.64
CA MET A 158 -7.25 -8.22 -4.80
C MET A 158 -6.00 -7.87 -5.65
N ALA A 159 -5.67 -6.58 -5.80
CA ALA A 159 -4.60 -6.16 -6.71
C ALA A 159 -3.22 -6.70 -6.30
N PHE A 160 -2.90 -6.62 -5.01
CA PHE A 160 -1.66 -7.22 -4.49
C PHE A 160 -1.70 -8.74 -4.48
N ASP A 161 -2.86 -9.34 -4.18
CA ASP A 161 -3.04 -10.80 -4.18
C ASP A 161 -2.72 -11.37 -5.57
N TYR A 162 -3.32 -10.82 -6.64
CA TYR A 162 -3.05 -11.27 -8.02
C TYR A 162 -1.60 -11.04 -8.45
N ALA A 163 -1.01 -9.93 -8.05
CA ALA A 163 0.40 -9.66 -8.36
C ALA A 163 1.33 -10.65 -7.64
N LEU A 164 1.06 -10.99 -6.37
CA LEU A 164 1.81 -11.98 -5.60
C LEU A 164 1.70 -13.37 -6.21
N ASP A 165 0.48 -13.79 -6.57
CA ASP A 165 0.22 -15.08 -7.21
C ASP A 165 0.93 -15.18 -8.56
N LYS A 166 0.82 -14.17 -9.41
CA LYS A 166 1.47 -14.14 -10.74
C LYS A 166 2.99 -14.23 -10.64
N LEU A 167 3.59 -13.62 -9.61
CA LEU A 167 5.03 -13.67 -9.39
C LEU A 167 5.50 -14.96 -8.70
N GLY A 168 4.59 -15.84 -8.30
CA GLY A 168 4.91 -17.06 -7.56
C GLY A 168 5.57 -16.75 -6.21
N VAL A 169 5.07 -15.73 -5.51
CA VAL A 169 5.55 -15.34 -4.19
C VAL A 169 4.83 -16.15 -3.12
N HIS A 170 5.57 -16.70 -2.19
CA HIS A 170 4.99 -17.27 -0.97
C HIS A 170 4.61 -16.12 -0.03
N TYR A 171 3.34 -15.75 0.00
CA TYR A 171 2.89 -14.72 0.94
C TYR A 171 2.18 -15.32 2.15
N ILE A 172 2.57 -14.81 3.31
CA ILE A 172 2.01 -15.21 4.61
C ILE A 172 0.91 -14.19 4.93
N ASN A 173 -0.36 -14.58 4.71
CA ASN A 173 -1.52 -13.70 4.84
C ASN A 173 -2.46 -14.05 6.00
N GLY A 174 -1.98 -14.90 6.92
CA GLY A 174 -2.79 -15.35 8.06
C GLY A 174 -3.78 -16.48 7.75
N PHE A 175 -3.78 -17.01 6.52
CA PHE A 175 -4.64 -18.13 6.14
C PHE A 175 -3.82 -19.39 5.86
N MET A 176 -4.32 -20.52 6.33
CA MET A 176 -3.72 -21.84 6.12
C MET A 176 -4.74 -22.81 5.53
N GLY A 177 -4.26 -23.73 4.73
CA GLY A 177 -5.05 -24.75 4.01
C GLY A 177 -4.93 -24.54 2.51
N ILE A 178 -5.23 -25.59 1.72
CA ILE A 178 -5.22 -25.55 0.26
C ILE A 178 -6.65 -25.44 -0.27
N HIS A 179 -7.54 -26.33 0.14
CA HIS A 179 -8.92 -26.36 -0.35
C HIS A 179 -9.89 -25.61 0.58
N ASN A 180 -9.55 -25.55 1.87
CA ASN A 180 -10.30 -24.84 2.88
C ASN A 180 -9.34 -23.92 3.63
N ARG A 181 -9.18 -22.71 3.16
CA ARG A 181 -8.28 -21.71 3.71
C ARG A 181 -8.97 -21.00 4.87
N CYS A 182 -8.56 -21.33 6.10
CA CYS A 182 -9.11 -20.75 7.32
C CYS A 182 -8.09 -19.79 7.95
N PHE A 183 -8.60 -18.75 8.60
CA PHE A 183 -7.77 -17.76 9.30
C PHE A 183 -7.04 -18.44 10.48
N ARG A 184 -5.74 -18.24 10.53
CA ARG A 184 -4.81 -18.81 11.49
C ARG A 184 -3.74 -17.76 11.80
N PRO A 185 -3.97 -16.85 12.76
CA PRO A 185 -3.04 -15.74 13.02
C PRO A 185 -1.64 -16.19 13.41
N GLU A 186 -1.49 -17.38 13.98
CA GLU A 186 -0.19 -17.98 14.29
C GLU A 186 0.72 -18.17 13.07
N VAL A 187 0.14 -18.19 11.86
CA VAL A 187 0.89 -18.30 10.61
C VAL A 187 1.78 -17.09 10.35
N TYR A 188 1.42 -15.92 10.90
CA TYR A 188 2.23 -14.72 10.75
C TYR A 188 3.61 -14.84 11.40
N ASP A 189 3.79 -15.74 12.37
CA ASP A 189 5.07 -16.00 13.02
C ASP A 189 5.94 -16.99 12.25
N TYR A 190 5.40 -17.63 11.18
CA TYR A 190 6.12 -18.61 10.38
C TYR A 190 7.07 -17.93 9.38
N ASP A 191 8.10 -18.69 8.97
CA ASP A 191 8.97 -18.37 7.84
C ASP A 191 9.26 -19.66 7.06
N ILE A 192 9.69 -19.53 5.82
CA ILE A 192 9.90 -20.66 4.92
C ILE A 192 11.39 -20.90 4.74
N TYR A 193 11.80 -22.14 5.07
CA TYR A 193 13.16 -22.63 4.92
C TYR A 193 13.15 -23.95 4.14
N TYR A 194 14.23 -24.22 3.42
CA TYR A 194 14.41 -25.47 2.71
C TYR A 194 15.84 -26.02 2.95
N PRO A 195 16.02 -27.38 2.99
CA PRO A 195 17.34 -27.96 3.05
C PRO A 195 18.04 -27.75 1.71
N GLY A 196 19.22 -27.09 1.72
CA GLY A 196 20.04 -26.98 0.52
C GLY A 196 20.63 -28.35 0.10
N GLN A 197 21.12 -28.44 -1.13
CA GLN A 197 21.83 -29.62 -1.64
C GLN A 197 23.21 -29.83 -1.00
N SER A 198 23.61 -29.00 -0.04
CA SER A 198 24.93 -29.08 0.57
C SER A 198 25.00 -30.24 1.57
N VAL A 199 26.05 -31.04 1.48
CA VAL A 199 26.40 -32.11 2.40
C VAL A 199 26.52 -31.67 3.87
N SER A 200 26.56 -30.38 4.11
CA SER A 200 26.75 -29.75 5.43
C SER A 200 25.47 -29.56 6.25
N GLY A 201 24.29 -29.98 5.77
CA GLY A 201 23.02 -29.86 6.49
C GLY A 201 22.57 -28.40 6.73
N LYS A 202 23.08 -27.44 5.99
CA LYS A 202 22.66 -26.03 6.10
C LYS A 202 21.24 -25.86 5.58
N VAL A 203 20.43 -25.17 6.34
CA VAL A 203 19.07 -24.78 5.96
C VAL A 203 19.13 -23.39 5.31
N HIS A 204 18.50 -23.27 4.15
CA HIS A 204 18.42 -22.03 3.41
C HIS A 204 17.06 -21.37 3.61
N ARG A 205 17.05 -20.07 3.77
CA ARG A 205 15.82 -19.28 3.84
C ARG A 205 15.30 -19.02 2.43
N ALA A 206 14.01 -19.30 2.17
CA ALA A 206 13.42 -19.04 0.87
C ALA A 206 13.42 -17.55 0.54
N GLU A 207 13.71 -17.16 -0.69
CA GLU A 207 13.89 -15.75 -1.08
C GLU A 207 12.55 -15.05 -1.34
N LYS A 208 11.66 -15.66 -2.14
CA LYS A 208 10.38 -15.07 -2.53
C LYS A 208 9.30 -15.27 -1.45
N VAL A 209 9.50 -14.65 -0.28
CA VAL A 209 8.54 -14.70 0.83
C VAL A 209 8.23 -13.31 1.33
N LEU A 210 6.95 -12.98 1.46
CA LEU A 210 6.44 -11.71 1.95
C LEU A 210 5.39 -11.94 3.03
N ARG A 211 5.32 -11.09 4.05
CA ARG A 211 4.18 -11.02 4.97
C ARG A 211 3.18 -10.02 4.46
N TYR A 212 1.93 -10.45 4.34
CA TYR A 212 0.86 -9.65 3.73
C TYR A 212 -0.36 -9.57 4.64
N TYR A 213 -0.85 -8.35 4.91
CA TYR A 213 -1.91 -8.11 5.88
C TYR A 213 -2.97 -7.19 5.29
N LYS A 214 -4.23 -7.64 5.25
CA LYS A 214 -5.38 -6.81 4.82
C LYS A 214 -6.10 -6.29 6.06
N MET A 215 -5.73 -5.10 6.52
CA MET A 215 -6.13 -4.54 7.81
C MET A 215 -7.63 -4.28 7.94
N HIS A 216 -8.31 -4.01 6.82
CA HIS A 216 -9.75 -3.77 6.79
C HIS A 216 -10.55 -4.95 6.22
N GLY A 217 -9.95 -6.13 6.14
CA GLY A 217 -10.56 -7.29 5.51
C GLY A 217 -10.38 -7.33 4.00
N SER A 218 -11.10 -8.20 3.34
CA SER A 218 -10.94 -8.50 1.91
C SER A 218 -12.24 -8.86 1.23
N LEU A 219 -12.34 -8.59 -0.05
CA LEU A 219 -13.41 -9.11 -0.91
C LEU A 219 -13.47 -10.65 -0.90
N SER A 220 -12.35 -11.31 -0.63
CA SER A 220 -12.25 -12.78 -0.59
C SER A 220 -12.57 -13.40 0.78
N TRP A 221 -12.77 -12.60 1.84
CA TRP A 221 -12.95 -13.14 3.19
C TRP A 221 -14.41 -13.25 3.57
N VAL A 222 -14.81 -14.44 4.04
CA VAL A 222 -16.21 -14.76 4.33
C VAL A 222 -16.33 -15.33 5.75
N ALA A 223 -17.31 -14.84 6.50
CA ALA A 223 -17.69 -15.40 7.79
C ALA A 223 -18.36 -16.77 7.61
N THR A 224 -18.00 -17.69 8.47
CA THR A 224 -18.59 -19.04 8.54
C THR A 224 -18.86 -19.39 10.00
N GLU A 225 -19.55 -20.47 10.24
CA GLU A 225 -19.68 -21.00 11.60
C GLU A 225 -18.31 -21.42 12.17
N SER A 226 -18.08 -21.09 13.42
CA SER A 226 -16.89 -21.54 14.15
C SER A 226 -16.93 -23.07 14.35
N SER A 227 -15.79 -23.72 14.18
CA SER A 227 -15.64 -25.16 14.34
C SER A 227 -14.24 -25.46 14.89
N PRO A 228 -13.98 -26.69 15.39
CA PRO A 228 -12.63 -27.05 15.84
C PRO A 228 -11.54 -26.90 14.75
N SER A 229 -11.91 -27.02 13.49
CA SER A 229 -10.99 -26.82 12.34
C SER A 229 -10.94 -25.36 11.86
N ASN A 230 -11.89 -24.52 12.26
CA ASN A 230 -11.97 -23.10 11.91
C ASN A 230 -12.48 -22.31 13.12
N VAL A 231 -11.62 -22.17 14.13
CA VAL A 231 -11.98 -21.59 15.45
C VAL A 231 -12.50 -20.16 15.31
N TYR A 232 -11.94 -19.41 14.37
CA TYR A 232 -12.30 -18.00 14.18
C TYR A 232 -13.52 -17.81 13.25
N GLY A 233 -14.01 -18.86 12.60
CA GLY A 233 -15.14 -18.75 11.68
C GLY A 233 -14.86 -17.86 10.46
N ILE A 234 -13.61 -17.81 9.98
CA ILE A 234 -13.20 -16.97 8.87
C ILE A 234 -12.55 -17.82 7.79
N GLN A 235 -13.05 -17.71 6.56
CA GLN A 235 -12.49 -18.39 5.39
C GLN A 235 -12.08 -17.40 4.32
N GLU A 236 -10.99 -17.70 3.62
CA GLU A 236 -10.62 -17.06 2.37
C GLU A 236 -11.15 -17.86 1.19
N LYS A 237 -11.86 -17.20 0.28
CA LYS A 237 -12.44 -17.77 -0.94
C LYS A 237 -11.66 -17.32 -2.16
N THR A 238 -11.59 -18.18 -3.16
CA THR A 238 -11.04 -17.80 -4.47
C THR A 238 -12.02 -16.86 -5.17
N MET A 239 -11.54 -15.71 -5.61
CA MET A 239 -12.28 -14.75 -6.40
C MET A 239 -12.20 -15.15 -7.88
N ASP A 240 -12.95 -16.16 -8.29
CA ASP A 240 -13.11 -16.52 -9.69
C ASP A 240 -14.41 -15.95 -10.27
N GLY A 241 -14.62 -16.09 -11.57
CA GLY A 241 -15.81 -15.56 -12.24
C GLY A 241 -17.14 -16.17 -11.78
N SER A 242 -17.10 -17.20 -10.93
CA SER A 242 -18.26 -17.85 -10.31
C SER A 242 -18.53 -17.36 -8.88
N PHE A 243 -17.64 -16.53 -8.33
CA PHE A 243 -17.79 -16.02 -6.97
C PHE A 243 -18.95 -15.02 -6.91
N GLU A 244 -19.99 -15.37 -6.16
CA GLU A 244 -21.07 -14.47 -5.80
C GLU A 244 -20.89 -13.97 -4.36
N PRO A 245 -20.84 -12.65 -4.14
CA PRO A 245 -20.63 -12.09 -2.81
C PRO A 245 -21.83 -12.37 -1.90
N GLN A 246 -21.57 -12.98 -0.75
CA GLN A 246 -22.55 -13.08 0.34
C GLN A 246 -22.39 -11.86 1.23
N ILE A 247 -23.08 -10.77 0.88
CA ILE A 247 -22.86 -9.45 1.50
C ILE A 247 -23.00 -9.47 3.02
N ASP A 248 -23.91 -10.25 3.55
CA ASP A 248 -24.14 -10.46 4.99
C ASP A 248 -23.01 -11.23 5.70
N LYS A 249 -22.15 -11.91 4.95
CA LYS A 249 -21.04 -12.72 5.46
C LYS A 249 -19.66 -12.18 5.09
N GLN A 250 -19.59 -11.08 4.35
CA GLN A 250 -18.30 -10.48 3.98
C GLN A 250 -17.59 -9.91 5.20
N ILE A 251 -16.30 -10.26 5.35
CA ILE A 251 -15.44 -9.74 6.42
C ILE A 251 -14.68 -8.55 5.89
N MET A 252 -15.30 -7.39 6.04
CA MET A 252 -14.77 -6.08 5.64
C MET A 252 -15.15 -5.05 6.69
N ILE A 253 -14.22 -4.18 7.07
CA ILE A 253 -14.56 -2.98 7.84
C ILE A 253 -15.12 -1.96 6.86
N TYR A 254 -16.44 -1.83 6.86
CA TYR A 254 -17.08 -0.80 6.05
C TYR A 254 -16.63 0.60 6.52
N PRO A 255 -16.56 1.59 5.62
CA PRO A 255 -16.28 2.96 6.02
C PRO A 255 -17.34 3.44 7.02
N CYS A 256 -17.00 3.52 8.30
CA CYS A 256 -17.89 3.97 9.37
C CYS A 256 -17.10 4.50 10.58
N VAL A 257 -17.67 5.45 11.35
CA VAL A 257 -17.02 6.04 12.54
C VAL A 257 -16.82 5.01 13.64
N SER A 258 -17.67 3.98 13.70
CA SER A 258 -17.56 2.89 14.67
C SER A 258 -16.38 1.92 14.40
N LYS A 259 -15.44 2.29 13.52
CA LYS A 259 -14.25 1.45 13.22
C LYS A 259 -13.54 0.97 14.50
N LYS A 260 -13.44 1.82 15.53
CA LYS A 260 -12.82 1.44 16.82
C LYS A 260 -13.49 0.23 17.48
N THR A 261 -14.78 0.06 17.34
CA THR A 261 -15.49 -1.11 17.92
C THR A 261 -15.16 -2.38 17.12
N PHE A 262 -15.14 -2.29 15.80
CA PHE A 262 -14.81 -3.43 14.95
C PHE A 262 -13.34 -3.85 15.05
N THR A 263 -12.42 -2.92 15.38
CA THR A 263 -11.00 -3.25 15.55
C THR A 263 -10.73 -4.14 16.77
N LEU A 264 -11.67 -4.26 17.70
CA LEU A 264 -11.55 -5.16 18.84
C LEU A 264 -11.93 -6.61 18.52
N ASP A 265 -12.65 -6.82 17.42
CA ASP A 265 -13.06 -8.15 16.97
C ASP A 265 -12.01 -8.79 16.06
N LEU A 266 -11.98 -10.13 16.04
CA LEU A 266 -11.15 -10.87 15.10
C LEU A 266 -11.76 -10.83 13.70
N PRO A 267 -10.93 -10.73 12.64
CA PRO A 267 -9.46 -10.82 12.63
C PRO A 267 -8.75 -9.49 12.90
N TYR A 268 -9.46 -8.38 12.99
CA TYR A 268 -8.92 -7.02 12.96
C TYR A 268 -8.00 -6.71 14.14
N SER A 269 -8.40 -7.08 15.37
CA SER A 269 -7.58 -6.86 16.57
C SER A 269 -6.18 -7.49 16.43
N GLU A 270 -6.10 -8.65 15.80
CA GLU A 270 -4.83 -9.29 15.54
C GLU A 270 -4.02 -8.56 14.46
N LEU A 271 -4.67 -8.13 13.39
CA LEU A 271 -4.00 -7.41 12.29
C LEU A 271 -3.44 -6.06 12.77
N PHE A 272 -4.19 -5.31 13.62
CA PHE A 272 -3.70 -4.08 14.25
C PHE A 272 -2.56 -4.34 15.23
N ARG A 273 -2.62 -5.44 15.99
CA ARG A 273 -1.53 -5.88 16.86
C ARG A 273 -0.26 -6.16 16.06
N GLN A 274 -0.37 -6.87 14.93
CA GLN A 274 0.75 -7.15 14.03
C GLN A 274 1.32 -5.86 13.44
N PHE A 275 0.47 -4.90 13.06
CA PHE A 275 0.91 -3.61 12.55
C PHE A 275 1.70 -2.83 13.61
N ALA A 276 1.15 -2.68 14.81
CA ALA A 276 1.82 -2.03 15.91
C ALA A 276 3.18 -2.69 16.20
N GLN A 277 3.21 -4.02 16.29
CA GLN A 277 4.44 -4.77 16.53
C GLN A 277 5.49 -4.57 15.41
N ALA A 278 5.06 -4.47 14.15
CA ALA A 278 5.97 -4.31 13.01
C ALA A 278 6.65 -2.94 13.02
N ILE A 279 5.91 -1.85 13.30
CA ILE A 279 6.45 -0.49 13.18
C ILE A 279 7.09 0.05 14.46
N THR A 280 6.83 -0.54 15.62
CA THR A 280 7.45 -0.13 16.89
C THR A 280 8.78 -0.84 17.18
N GLN A 281 9.34 -1.57 16.20
CA GLN A 281 10.68 -2.14 16.33
C GLN A 281 11.77 -1.05 16.16
N PRO A 282 12.93 -1.20 16.81
CA PRO A 282 14.07 -0.33 16.54
C PRO A 282 14.49 -0.38 15.06
N GLN A 283 15.01 0.74 14.53
CA GLN A 283 15.48 0.84 13.15
C GLN A 283 14.40 0.40 12.13
N SER A 284 13.17 0.85 12.35
CA SER A 284 12.05 0.58 11.46
C SER A 284 11.77 1.75 10.52
N VAL A 285 11.33 1.42 9.32
CA VAL A 285 10.77 2.39 8.38
C VAL A 285 9.37 1.96 7.99
N LEU A 286 8.46 2.94 7.98
CA LEU A 286 7.10 2.80 7.46
C LEU A 286 6.97 3.63 6.18
N PHE A 287 6.64 2.96 5.08
CA PHE A 287 6.23 3.59 3.83
C PHE A 287 4.71 3.64 3.76
N CYS A 288 4.12 4.82 3.89
CA CYS A 288 2.70 5.07 3.65
C CYS A 288 2.50 5.49 2.20
N ILE A 289 1.89 4.62 1.38
CA ILE A 289 1.72 4.87 -0.06
C ILE A 289 0.23 4.92 -0.39
N GLY A 290 -0.25 6.07 -0.88
CA GLY A 290 -1.66 6.26 -1.22
C GLY A 290 -2.62 6.11 -0.03
N TYR A 291 -2.13 6.30 1.19
CA TYR A 291 -2.90 6.28 2.42
C TYR A 291 -3.20 7.70 2.89
N SER A 292 -4.46 7.99 3.17
CA SER A 292 -4.94 9.36 3.41
C SER A 292 -4.94 9.81 4.87
N PHE A 293 -4.53 8.96 5.80
CA PHE A 293 -4.51 9.25 7.25
C PHE A 293 -5.89 9.60 7.83
N PHE A 294 -6.98 9.05 7.30
CA PHE A 294 -8.33 9.23 7.86
C PHE A 294 -8.67 8.21 8.96
N ASP A 295 -7.95 7.11 9.07
CA ASP A 295 -8.21 6.07 10.06
C ASP A 295 -7.47 6.40 11.37
N GLU A 296 -8.16 7.01 12.34
CA GLU A 296 -7.59 7.45 13.61
C GLU A 296 -6.82 6.34 14.35
N HIS A 297 -7.36 5.13 14.36
CA HIS A 297 -6.74 3.99 15.05
C HIS A 297 -5.43 3.53 14.41
N ILE A 298 -5.26 3.68 13.08
CA ILE A 298 -3.99 3.46 12.40
C ILE A 298 -3.04 4.61 12.71
N ASN A 299 -3.54 5.85 12.67
CA ASN A 299 -2.76 7.04 12.97
C ASN A 299 -2.21 7.03 14.39
N ASP A 300 -3.01 6.60 15.38
CA ASP A 300 -2.58 6.47 16.77
C ASP A 300 -1.36 5.54 16.91
N ILE A 301 -1.34 4.42 16.18
CA ILE A 301 -0.22 3.49 16.17
C ILE A 301 1.02 4.14 15.48
N ILE A 302 0.81 4.89 14.39
CA ILE A 302 1.89 5.62 13.72
C ILE A 302 2.47 6.70 14.63
N TYR A 303 1.63 7.47 15.33
CA TYR A 303 2.08 8.48 16.31
C TYR A 303 2.84 7.86 17.46
N GLN A 304 2.41 6.69 17.94
CA GLN A 304 3.16 5.94 18.95
C GLN A 304 4.56 5.55 18.42
N ALA A 305 4.66 5.09 17.16
CA ALA A 305 5.93 4.72 16.56
C ALA A 305 6.89 5.93 16.40
N LEU A 306 6.38 7.14 16.17
CA LEU A 306 7.17 8.37 16.11
C LEU A 306 7.88 8.71 17.44
N SER A 307 7.41 8.16 18.57
CA SER A 307 8.12 8.29 19.85
C SER A 307 9.44 7.53 19.90
N ILE A 308 9.66 6.60 18.96
CA ILE A 308 10.89 5.80 18.85
C ILE A 308 11.92 6.57 18.02
N PRO A 309 13.11 6.94 18.57
CA PRO A 309 14.05 7.80 17.86
C PRO A 309 14.58 7.23 16.53
N SER A 310 14.61 5.90 16.38
CA SER A 310 15.10 5.22 15.17
C SER A 310 14.00 4.87 14.16
N PHE A 311 12.77 5.33 14.38
CA PHE A 311 11.66 5.15 13.44
C PHE A 311 11.70 6.22 12.34
N THR A 312 11.42 5.82 11.11
CA THR A 312 11.31 6.73 9.96
C THR A 312 9.96 6.54 9.28
N LEU A 313 9.32 7.64 8.92
CA LEU A 313 8.05 7.67 8.20
C LEU A 313 8.26 8.30 6.81
N VAL A 314 7.90 7.57 5.77
CA VAL A 314 7.92 8.04 4.37
C VAL A 314 6.50 8.06 3.84
N ILE A 315 6.03 9.20 3.38
CA ILE A 315 4.66 9.41 2.88
C ILE A 315 4.69 9.74 1.39
N ALA A 316 4.06 8.89 0.58
CA ALA A 316 3.80 9.11 -0.83
C ALA A 316 2.28 9.21 -1.05
N ASN A 317 1.77 10.43 -1.23
CA ASN A 317 0.36 10.68 -1.46
C ASN A 317 0.17 11.84 -2.44
N PHE A 318 -0.73 11.68 -3.39
CA PHE A 318 -1.02 12.67 -4.44
C PHE A 318 -1.68 13.96 -3.93
N LYS A 319 -2.11 13.98 -2.67
CA LYS A 319 -2.71 15.16 -2.03
C LYS A 319 -2.30 15.23 -0.56
N ILE A 320 -1.87 16.40 -0.12
CA ILE A 320 -1.70 16.70 1.31
C ILE A 320 -3.07 17.12 1.86
N ASN A 321 -3.56 16.37 2.83
CA ASN A 321 -4.72 16.74 3.64
C ASN A 321 -4.26 17.32 4.99
N GLU A 322 -5.20 17.68 5.85
CA GLU A 322 -4.90 18.28 7.16
C GLU A 322 -4.02 17.38 8.05
N GLU A 323 -4.26 16.05 8.03
CA GLU A 323 -3.50 15.10 8.85
C GLU A 323 -2.05 14.97 8.36
N ILE A 324 -1.83 14.86 7.05
CA ILE A 324 -0.48 14.84 6.48
C ILE A 324 0.22 16.18 6.70
N GLN A 325 -0.53 17.29 6.63
CA GLN A 325 0.02 18.63 6.90
C GLN A 325 0.48 18.76 8.35
N LYS A 326 -0.29 18.27 9.34
CA LYS A 326 0.11 18.22 10.74
C LYS A 326 1.43 17.47 10.94
N LEU A 327 1.60 16.32 10.26
CA LEU A 327 2.85 15.55 10.30
C LEU A 327 4.02 16.33 9.69
N LYS A 328 3.79 17.03 8.58
CA LYS A 328 4.79 17.87 7.92
C LYS A 328 5.21 19.07 8.79
N ASP A 329 4.26 19.67 9.50
CA ASP A 329 4.48 20.85 10.36
C ASP A 329 5.30 20.51 11.63
N LEU A 330 5.40 19.22 12.00
CA LEU A 330 6.29 18.77 13.07
C LEU A 330 7.78 19.07 12.76
N ASN A 331 8.14 19.30 11.50
CA ASN A 331 9.51 19.53 11.04
C ASN A 331 10.52 18.49 11.55
N ASP A 332 10.06 17.26 11.74
CA ASP A 332 10.91 16.15 12.17
C ASP A 332 11.64 15.55 10.96
N PRO A 333 12.98 15.49 10.96
CA PRO A 333 13.75 14.98 9.83
C PRO A 333 13.51 13.49 9.52
N ARG A 334 12.86 12.77 10.43
CA ARG A 334 12.46 11.37 10.25
C ARG A 334 11.15 11.23 9.47
N ILE A 335 10.40 12.32 9.28
CA ILE A 335 9.17 12.36 8.50
C ILE A 335 9.48 12.92 7.13
N ILE A 336 9.34 12.09 6.12
CA ILE A 336 9.62 12.44 4.72
C ILE A 336 8.30 12.40 3.96
N VAL A 337 7.83 13.56 3.53
CA VAL A 337 6.65 13.70 2.68
C VAL A 337 7.10 14.00 1.27
N LEU A 338 6.78 13.11 0.32
CA LEU A 338 7.06 13.34 -1.09
C LEU A 338 6.18 14.46 -1.61
N ASP A 339 6.72 15.22 -2.58
CA ASP A 339 6.01 16.37 -3.12
C ASP A 339 4.71 15.93 -3.83
N PRO A 340 3.53 16.36 -3.36
CA PRO A 340 2.26 15.96 -3.93
C PRO A 340 2.02 16.55 -5.32
N ASP A 341 2.62 17.71 -5.64
CA ASP A 341 2.50 18.38 -6.92
C ASP A 341 3.33 17.65 -8.00
N ASP A 342 4.30 16.82 -7.58
CA ASP A 342 5.04 15.93 -8.46
C ASP A 342 4.35 14.56 -8.54
N SER A 343 3.42 14.40 -9.47
CA SER A 343 2.71 13.13 -9.70
C SER A 343 3.63 11.97 -10.07
N GLU A 344 4.85 12.26 -10.55
CA GLU A 344 5.88 11.25 -10.83
C GLU A 344 6.52 10.68 -9.56
N GLN A 345 6.27 11.27 -8.39
CA GLN A 345 6.78 10.80 -7.11
C GLN A 345 5.66 10.42 -6.14
N SER A 346 4.57 11.17 -6.12
CA SER A 346 3.53 11.10 -5.10
C SER A 346 2.44 10.06 -5.38
N THR A 347 2.20 9.70 -6.63
CA THR A 347 1.27 8.63 -7.01
C THR A 347 1.94 7.26 -6.84
N PHE A 348 1.15 6.19 -6.68
CA PHE A 348 1.70 4.83 -6.61
C PHE A 348 2.52 4.47 -7.84
N VAL A 349 2.00 4.77 -9.03
CA VAL A 349 2.68 4.53 -10.31
C VAL A 349 4.00 5.31 -10.38
N GLY A 350 3.95 6.59 -10.04
CA GLY A 350 5.13 7.47 -10.01
C GLY A 350 6.16 6.99 -8.99
N PHE A 351 5.73 6.66 -7.78
CA PHE A 351 6.59 6.11 -6.73
C PHE A 351 7.32 4.85 -7.20
N VAL A 352 6.60 3.89 -7.78
CA VAL A 352 7.19 2.62 -8.25
C VAL A 352 8.18 2.83 -9.39
N LYS A 353 7.89 3.76 -10.32
CA LYS A 353 8.76 4.04 -11.47
C LYS A 353 9.99 4.84 -11.10
N ASN A 354 9.81 5.93 -10.34
CA ASN A 354 10.81 6.99 -10.26
C ASN A 354 11.46 7.11 -8.88
N VAL A 355 10.79 6.65 -7.81
CA VAL A 355 11.26 6.81 -6.43
C VAL A 355 11.79 5.51 -5.86
N MET A 356 11.08 4.41 -6.03
CA MET A 356 11.51 3.10 -5.52
C MET A 356 12.67 2.57 -6.36
N PRO A 357 13.86 2.39 -5.77
CA PRO A 357 15.05 1.94 -6.50
C PRO A 357 14.92 0.48 -6.98
N ASP A 358 15.64 0.14 -8.03
CA ASP A 358 16.01 -1.23 -8.32
C ASP A 358 17.34 -1.50 -7.61
N LEU A 359 17.33 -2.35 -6.58
CA LEU A 359 18.49 -2.56 -5.72
C LEU A 359 19.65 -3.23 -6.45
N TYR A 360 19.38 -4.02 -7.49
CA TYR A 360 20.43 -4.69 -8.28
C TYR A 360 21.07 -3.74 -9.30
N GLU A 361 20.28 -3.03 -10.10
CA GLU A 361 20.80 -2.11 -11.11
C GLU A 361 21.57 -0.94 -10.49
N GLU A 362 21.07 -0.38 -9.40
CA GLU A 362 21.74 0.75 -8.73
C GLU A 362 23.03 0.35 -8.03
N ASN A 363 23.19 -0.89 -7.58
CA ASN A 363 24.44 -1.39 -7.04
C ASN A 363 25.52 -1.46 -8.11
N GLU A 364 25.21 -1.97 -9.30
CA GLU A 364 26.14 -2.02 -10.42
C GLU A 364 26.56 -0.61 -10.90
N GLN A 365 25.61 0.30 -11.06
CA GLN A 365 25.90 1.68 -11.45
C GLN A 365 26.71 2.45 -10.41
N LEU A 366 26.46 2.24 -9.12
CA LEU A 366 27.24 2.84 -8.03
C LEU A 366 28.68 2.32 -8.05
N ILE A 367 28.89 1.02 -8.14
CA ILE A 367 30.22 0.41 -8.20
C ILE A 367 30.99 0.92 -9.44
N VAL A 368 30.33 0.96 -10.59
CA VAL A 368 30.94 1.49 -11.81
C VAL A 368 31.27 2.98 -11.66
N SER A 369 30.36 3.80 -11.16
CA SER A 369 30.56 5.24 -10.98
C SER A 369 31.66 5.55 -9.95
N GLU A 370 31.68 4.86 -8.82
CA GLU A 370 32.73 5.01 -7.81
C GLU A 370 34.12 4.54 -8.33
N THR A 371 34.13 3.44 -9.08
CA THR A 371 35.34 2.93 -9.72
C THR A 371 35.87 3.89 -10.77
N MET A 372 35.00 4.43 -11.61
CA MET A 372 35.32 5.42 -12.63
C MET A 372 35.84 6.72 -11.99
N ASN A 373 35.20 7.22 -10.94
CA ASN A 373 35.63 8.41 -10.22
C ASN A 373 36.99 8.22 -9.52
N LYS A 374 37.30 7.00 -9.06
CA LYS A 374 38.63 6.66 -8.50
C LYS A 374 39.71 6.54 -9.56
N LEU A 375 39.37 5.96 -10.71
CA LEU A 375 40.33 5.77 -11.82
C LEU A 375 40.53 7.05 -12.64
N TYR A 376 39.48 7.84 -12.80
CA TYR A 376 39.48 9.09 -13.56
C TYR A 376 38.84 10.21 -12.73
N PRO A 377 39.56 10.75 -11.71
CA PRO A 377 39.02 11.88 -10.98
C PRO A 377 38.80 13.04 -11.94
N THR A 378 37.52 13.45 -12.08
CA THR A 378 37.15 14.59 -12.92
C THR A 378 37.88 15.81 -12.36
N ARG A 379 38.87 16.34 -13.11
CA ARG A 379 39.45 17.65 -12.81
C ARG A 379 38.31 18.65 -12.86
N GLN A 380 38.04 19.32 -11.77
CA GLN A 380 37.20 20.53 -11.82
C GLN A 380 37.90 21.49 -12.82
N PRO A 381 37.17 22.08 -13.77
CA PRO A 381 37.77 23.08 -14.63
C PRO A 381 38.25 24.21 -13.73
N VAL A 382 39.58 24.43 -13.72
CA VAL A 382 40.15 25.58 -13.07
C VAL A 382 39.67 26.78 -13.87
N GLU A 383 39.05 27.76 -13.25
CA GLU A 383 38.50 28.96 -13.91
C GLU A 383 39.58 29.83 -14.60
N ASP A 384 40.87 29.47 -14.44
CA ASP A 384 42.01 30.18 -15.03
C ASP A 384 42.28 29.83 -16.50
N ASP A 385 41.89 28.65 -17.00
CA ASP A 385 42.18 28.26 -18.40
C ASP A 385 41.31 29.02 -19.46
N LYS A 386 40.30 29.79 -19.05
CA LYS A 386 39.53 30.64 -19.97
C LYS A 386 40.15 31.99 -20.29
N LYS A 387 41.12 32.45 -19.48
CA LYS A 387 41.77 33.75 -19.75
C LYS A 387 42.90 33.65 -20.79
N ASP A 388 43.61 32.51 -20.80
CA ASP A 388 44.76 32.33 -21.71
C ASP A 388 44.32 32.03 -23.17
N ILE A 389 43.13 31.40 -23.37
CA ILE A 389 42.63 31.12 -24.71
C ILE A 389 42.09 32.38 -25.41
N ILE A 390 41.60 33.37 -24.66
CA ILE A 390 41.09 34.63 -25.22
C ILE A 390 42.23 35.60 -25.58
N GLN A 391 43.38 35.50 -24.92
CA GLN A 391 44.55 36.32 -25.26
C GLN A 391 45.28 35.81 -26.51
N ASP A 392 45.30 34.50 -26.74
CA ASP A 392 45.95 33.91 -27.93
C ASP A 392 45.14 34.11 -29.24
N VAL A 393 43.83 34.27 -29.16
CA VAL A 393 43.00 34.55 -30.35
C VAL A 393 43.12 36.03 -30.74
N ASN A 394 43.18 36.95 -29.78
CA ASN A 394 43.31 38.40 -30.08
C ASN A 394 44.71 38.82 -30.55
N ASN A 395 45.76 38.02 -30.25
CA ASN A 395 47.10 38.29 -30.75
C ASN A 395 47.37 37.75 -32.18
N LYS A 396 46.55 36.83 -32.67
CA LYS A 396 46.67 36.31 -34.06
C LYS A 396 45.90 37.12 -35.10
N GLU A 397 44.95 37.96 -34.69
CA GLU A 397 44.24 38.88 -35.60
C GLU A 397 44.96 40.22 -35.84
N ASN A 398 45.97 40.55 -35.00
CA ASN A 398 46.77 41.81 -35.16
C ASN A 398 48.11 41.63 -35.93
N GLU A 399 48.43 40.40 -36.39
CA GLU A 399 49.63 40.15 -37.23
C GLU A 399 49.29 39.90 -38.72
N SER A 400 48.06 40.17 -39.16
CA SER A 400 47.64 40.03 -40.56
C SER A 400 47.00 41.26 -41.16
N GLU A 401 47.51 42.46 -40.83
CA GLU A 401 47.32 43.68 -41.64
C GLU A 401 48.66 44.25 -42.11
#